data_47ada2f059e34f6dba826c78b4eb4bb6
#
_entry.id   47ada2f059e34f6dba826c78b4eb4bb6
#
_cell.length_a   1.000
_cell.length_b   1.000
_cell.length_c   1.000
_cell.angle_alpha   90.00
_cell.angle_beta   90.00
_cell.angle_gamma   90.00
#
_symmetry.space_group_name_H-M   'P 1'
#
loop_
_entity.id
_entity.type
_entity.pdbx_description
1 polymer ?
#
loop_
_entity_poly.entity_id
_entity_poly.type
_entity_poly.pdbx_seq_one_letter_code
_entity_poly.pdbx_strand_id
1 'polypeptide(L)'
;VELLVVIAIIGVLVGLLLPAVQAAREASRRTQCMNHLRQIGLALQQYESTFQRLPSGWISPDRSGEPGWGWSVALLPFIEQNNILNQIDQNLPIEEDKHEAVRLHVIPIFLCPSDVGSNPFMIGEGSGHGHHLRSFSTGIDHGTPLFKISKSNYSAVFGTQEIEADPYVSDGMFHGNSRVRFRDVSDGLSNTLMVGERSTRMGGTIWHGVIPEAAEAEARIVGTTDHPPNHPAGHFEDFGSYHVIGAHFVMGDGSTRILNNNVDESTYRALATKAGAEPIRETD
;
A
#
# COMPACT_ATOMS: atom_id res chain seq x y z
N VAL A 1 36.87 -41.65 14.33
CA VAL A 1 37.35 -40.28 14.58
C VAL A 1 37.15 -39.42 13.32
N GLU A 2 37.52 -39.90 12.14
CA GLU A 2 37.45 -39.15 10.88
C GLU A 2 36.00 -38.68 10.52
N LEU A 3 35.03 -39.54 10.68
CA LEU A 3 33.61 -39.18 10.40
C LEU A 3 33.10 -38.07 11.32
N LEU A 4 33.46 -38.10 12.62
CA LEU A 4 33.04 -37.06 13.57
C LEU A 4 33.65 -35.69 13.27
N VAL A 5 34.89 -35.65 12.78
CA VAL A 5 35.51 -34.38 12.35
C VAL A 5 34.83 -33.79 11.15
N VAL A 6 34.44 -34.62 10.16
CA VAL A 6 33.73 -34.16 8.96
C VAL A 6 32.37 -33.60 9.31
N ILE A 7 31.57 -34.29 10.11
CA ILE A 7 30.24 -33.77 10.52
C ILE A 7 30.36 -32.51 11.38
N ALA A 8 31.40 -32.38 12.21
CA ALA A 8 31.67 -31.18 12.98
C ALA A 8 31.96 -29.96 12.06
N ILE A 9 32.81 -30.16 11.05
CA ILE A 9 33.17 -29.12 10.08
C ILE A 9 31.92 -28.71 9.29
N ILE A 10 31.11 -29.66 8.78
CA ILE A 10 29.86 -29.37 8.07
C ILE A 10 28.88 -28.61 8.98
N GLY A 11 28.74 -29.05 10.24
CA GLY A 11 27.91 -28.37 11.23
C GLY A 11 28.29 -26.91 11.46
N VAL A 12 29.57 -26.62 11.59
CA VAL A 12 30.08 -25.26 11.73
C VAL A 12 29.84 -24.44 10.46
N LEU A 13 30.14 -25.00 9.29
CA LEU A 13 29.89 -24.30 8.01
C LEU A 13 28.44 -23.98 7.79
N VAL A 14 27.53 -24.94 8.00
CA VAL A 14 26.07 -24.74 7.86
C VAL A 14 25.59 -23.71 8.89
N GLY A 15 26.06 -23.79 10.14
CA GLY A 15 25.71 -22.87 11.21
C GLY A 15 26.08 -21.42 10.91
N LEU A 16 27.20 -21.19 10.20
CA LEU A 16 27.60 -19.85 9.77
C LEU A 16 26.93 -19.38 8.48
N LEU A 17 26.68 -20.29 7.53
CA LEU A 17 26.11 -19.96 6.22
C LEU A 17 24.60 -19.68 6.30
N LEU A 18 23.85 -20.39 7.14
CA LEU A 18 22.40 -20.27 7.19
C LEU A 18 21.93 -18.85 7.55
N PRO A 19 22.42 -18.17 8.59
CA PRO A 19 22.05 -16.79 8.88
C PRO A 19 22.44 -15.83 7.76
N ALA A 20 23.61 -15.98 7.17
CA ALA A 20 24.09 -15.13 6.08
C ALA A 20 23.20 -15.25 4.82
N VAL A 21 22.82 -16.47 4.46
CA VAL A 21 21.90 -16.72 3.32
C VAL A 21 20.53 -16.10 3.57
N GLN A 22 19.98 -16.20 4.79
CA GLN A 22 18.67 -15.59 5.12
C GLN A 22 18.76 -14.06 5.08
N ALA A 23 19.81 -13.46 5.60
CA ALA A 23 20.02 -12.02 5.51
C ALA A 23 20.14 -11.54 4.06
N ALA A 24 20.89 -12.26 3.22
CA ALA A 24 21.02 -11.94 1.80
C ALA A 24 19.68 -12.06 1.04
N ARG A 25 18.88 -13.09 1.34
CA ARG A 25 17.53 -13.25 0.75
C ARG A 25 16.62 -12.11 1.15
N GLU A 26 16.62 -11.69 2.41
CA GLU A 26 15.77 -10.57 2.85
C GLU A 26 16.22 -9.24 2.23
N ALA A 27 17.52 -8.99 2.13
CA ALA A 27 18.05 -7.82 1.41
C ALA A 27 17.60 -7.80 -0.06
N SER A 28 17.60 -8.96 -0.73
CA SER A 28 17.10 -9.09 -2.11
C SER A 28 15.60 -8.78 -2.20
N ARG A 29 14.77 -9.34 -1.31
CA ARG A 29 13.32 -9.06 -1.28
C ARG A 29 13.04 -7.57 -1.04
N ARG A 30 13.75 -6.96 -0.08
CA ARG A 30 13.66 -5.52 0.18
C ARG A 30 14.00 -4.66 -1.04
N THR A 31 15.07 -5.01 -1.76
CA THR A 31 15.43 -4.33 -3.00
C THR A 31 14.33 -4.49 -4.05
N GLN A 32 13.69 -5.64 -4.13
CA GLN A 32 12.59 -5.89 -5.06
C GLN A 32 11.35 -5.04 -4.69
N CYS A 33 10.96 -4.96 -3.42
CA CYS A 33 9.86 -4.08 -2.97
C CYS A 33 10.15 -2.61 -3.33
N MET A 34 11.37 -2.14 -3.09
CA MET A 34 11.80 -0.79 -3.48
C MET A 34 11.74 -0.56 -5.00
N ASN A 35 12.09 -1.56 -5.81
CA ASN A 35 11.97 -1.47 -7.26
C ASN A 35 10.51 -1.44 -7.73
N HIS A 36 9.61 -2.16 -7.09
CA HIS A 36 8.18 -2.07 -7.36
C HIS A 36 7.65 -0.66 -7.09
N LEU A 37 8.01 -0.08 -5.93
CA LEU A 37 7.64 1.30 -5.60
C LEU A 37 8.21 2.31 -6.61
N ARG A 38 9.45 2.14 -7.08
CA ARG A 38 10.02 2.98 -8.14
C ARG A 38 9.21 2.90 -9.44
N GLN A 39 8.78 1.71 -9.83
CA GLN A 39 7.94 1.54 -11.03
C GLN A 39 6.56 2.17 -10.84
N ILE A 40 5.95 2.04 -9.64
CA ILE A 40 4.71 2.72 -9.29
C ILE A 40 4.91 4.25 -9.34
N GLY A 41 6.00 4.76 -8.76
CA GLY A 41 6.34 6.17 -8.81
C GLY A 41 6.52 6.71 -10.24
N LEU A 42 7.23 5.96 -11.08
CA LEU A 42 7.39 6.30 -12.48
C LEU A 42 6.05 6.31 -13.23
N ALA A 43 5.17 5.34 -12.97
CA ALA A 43 3.83 5.29 -13.55
C ALA A 43 2.98 6.50 -13.13
N LEU A 44 3.06 6.93 -11.85
CA LEU A 44 2.39 8.14 -11.35
C LEU A 44 2.92 9.41 -12.04
N GLN A 45 4.24 9.52 -12.25
CA GLN A 45 4.86 10.63 -12.98
C GLN A 45 4.38 10.67 -14.44
N GLN A 46 4.32 9.53 -15.10
CA GLN A 46 3.82 9.41 -16.49
C GLN A 46 2.34 9.76 -16.57
N TYR A 47 1.54 9.31 -15.61
CA TYR A 47 0.12 9.66 -15.52
C TYR A 47 -0.05 11.18 -15.36
N GLU A 48 0.66 11.82 -14.43
CA GLU A 48 0.60 13.28 -14.21
C GLU A 48 1.07 14.05 -15.44
N SER A 49 2.15 13.63 -16.06
CA SER A 49 2.63 14.25 -17.30
C SER A 49 1.59 14.20 -18.43
N THR A 50 0.81 13.11 -18.50
CA THR A 50 -0.21 12.91 -19.53
C THR A 50 -1.49 13.68 -19.25
N PHE A 51 -1.97 13.62 -18.00
CA PHE A 51 -3.28 14.15 -17.60
C PHE A 51 -3.22 15.45 -16.81
N GLN A 52 -2.00 15.96 -16.53
CA GLN A 52 -1.71 17.19 -15.78
C GLN A 52 -2.33 17.18 -14.36
N ARG A 53 -2.49 16.00 -13.80
CA ARG A 53 -2.95 15.73 -12.44
C ARG A 53 -2.64 14.29 -12.04
N LEU A 54 -2.56 14.01 -10.75
CA LEU A 54 -2.52 12.65 -10.23
C LEU A 54 -3.86 11.91 -10.42
N PRO A 55 -3.86 10.58 -10.46
CA PRO A 55 -5.10 9.83 -10.39
C PRO A 55 -5.82 10.12 -9.07
N SER A 56 -7.15 10.08 -9.08
CA SER A 56 -7.93 10.12 -7.86
C SER A 56 -7.62 8.91 -6.97
N GLY A 57 -7.71 9.04 -5.65
CA GLY A 57 -7.65 7.88 -4.76
C GLY A 57 -8.62 6.80 -5.20
N TRP A 58 -9.85 7.20 -5.49
CA TRP A 58 -10.89 6.40 -6.19
C TRP A 58 -11.92 7.31 -6.86
N ILE A 59 -12.71 6.73 -7.75
CA ILE A 59 -13.76 7.45 -8.50
C ILE A 59 -15.14 7.05 -7.93
N SER A 60 -15.89 8.04 -7.47
CA SER A 60 -17.27 7.91 -7.01
C SER A 60 -18.00 9.25 -7.22
N PRO A 61 -18.62 9.47 -8.38
CA PRO A 61 -19.16 10.78 -8.75
C PRO A 61 -20.24 11.31 -7.79
N ASP A 62 -21.05 10.44 -7.24
CA ASP A 62 -22.13 10.74 -6.30
C ASP A 62 -21.75 10.54 -4.82
N ARG A 63 -20.48 10.21 -4.55
CA ARG A 63 -19.96 9.91 -3.22
C ARG A 63 -20.58 8.67 -2.53
N SER A 64 -21.15 7.75 -3.28
CA SER A 64 -21.65 6.48 -2.76
C SER A 64 -20.55 5.46 -2.44
N GLY A 65 -19.36 5.70 -2.96
CA GLY A 65 -18.27 4.73 -3.02
C GLY A 65 -18.14 4.06 -4.39
N GLU A 66 -19.22 4.02 -5.18
CA GLU A 66 -19.25 3.39 -6.50
C GLU A 66 -18.93 4.37 -7.64
N PRO A 67 -18.44 3.88 -8.78
CA PRO A 67 -18.04 2.50 -9.07
C PRO A 67 -16.74 2.08 -8.38
N GLY A 68 -16.08 2.94 -7.64
CA GLY A 68 -15.03 2.68 -6.69
C GLY A 68 -13.61 2.50 -7.26
N TRP A 69 -13.42 2.46 -8.58
CA TRP A 69 -12.11 2.18 -9.19
C TRP A 69 -11.01 3.13 -8.69
N GLY A 70 -9.92 2.53 -8.20
CA GLY A 70 -8.87 3.21 -7.47
C GLY A 70 -7.73 3.76 -8.33
N TRP A 71 -6.83 4.49 -7.68
CA TRP A 71 -5.63 5.11 -8.27
C TRP A 71 -4.76 4.11 -9.04
N SER A 72 -4.64 2.89 -8.56
CA SER A 72 -3.83 1.82 -9.13
C SER A 72 -4.38 1.31 -10.47
N VAL A 73 -5.71 1.31 -10.64
CA VAL A 73 -6.36 0.97 -11.92
C VAL A 73 -6.02 2.01 -12.99
N ALA A 74 -5.94 3.28 -12.62
CA ALA A 74 -5.51 4.34 -13.53
C ALA A 74 -4.05 4.19 -14.00
N LEU A 75 -3.23 3.45 -13.25
CA LEU A 75 -1.83 3.18 -13.60
C LEU A 75 -1.65 1.96 -14.52
N LEU A 76 -2.65 1.11 -14.72
CA LEU A 76 -2.52 -0.11 -15.51
C LEU A 76 -1.89 0.11 -16.90
N PRO A 77 -2.23 1.17 -17.66
CA PRO A 77 -1.58 1.46 -18.92
C PRO A 77 -0.08 1.75 -18.82
N PHE A 78 0.35 2.33 -17.70
CA PHE A 78 1.72 2.78 -17.47
C PHE A 78 2.62 1.71 -16.84
N ILE A 79 2.03 0.54 -16.50
CA ILE A 79 2.72 -0.63 -15.96
C ILE A 79 2.49 -1.88 -16.84
N GLU A 80 2.22 -1.66 -18.12
CA GLU A 80 2.05 -2.71 -19.14
C GLU A 80 0.87 -3.67 -18.89
N GLN A 81 -0.17 -3.22 -18.17
CA GLN A 81 -1.36 -4.01 -17.84
C GLN A 81 -2.63 -3.57 -18.62
N ASN A 82 -2.47 -3.12 -19.87
CA ASN A 82 -3.62 -2.76 -20.72
C ASN A 82 -4.60 -3.92 -20.97
N ASN A 83 -4.11 -5.16 -20.97
CA ASN A 83 -4.93 -6.35 -21.11
C ASN A 83 -5.93 -6.52 -19.96
N ILE A 84 -5.59 -6.09 -18.76
CA ILE A 84 -6.49 -6.10 -17.60
C ILE A 84 -7.43 -4.91 -17.67
N LEU A 85 -6.93 -3.72 -17.97
CA LEU A 85 -7.77 -2.53 -18.10
C LEU A 85 -8.90 -2.74 -19.12
N ASN A 86 -8.64 -3.41 -20.24
CA ASN A 86 -9.64 -3.71 -21.28
C ASN A 86 -10.74 -4.67 -20.80
N GLN A 87 -10.59 -5.35 -19.65
CA GLN A 87 -11.61 -6.21 -19.04
C GLN A 87 -12.45 -5.46 -18.01
N ILE A 88 -12.05 -4.23 -17.67
CA ILE A 88 -12.73 -3.39 -16.68
C ILE A 88 -13.74 -2.49 -17.39
N ASP A 89 -14.99 -2.57 -16.97
CA ASP A 89 -16.00 -1.55 -17.28
C ASP A 89 -16.04 -0.55 -16.13
N GLN A 90 -15.39 0.58 -16.32
CA GLN A 90 -15.24 1.58 -15.24
C GLN A 90 -16.55 2.27 -14.83
N ASN A 91 -17.68 2.00 -15.53
CA ASN A 91 -18.98 2.51 -15.13
C ASN A 91 -19.75 1.55 -14.21
N LEU A 92 -19.24 0.35 -14.02
CA LEU A 92 -19.84 -0.68 -13.16
C LEU A 92 -19.01 -0.83 -11.88
N PRO A 93 -19.65 -1.16 -10.75
CA PRO A 93 -18.98 -1.48 -9.50
C PRO A 93 -17.96 -2.63 -9.62
N ILE A 94 -17.00 -2.68 -8.70
CA ILE A 94 -15.95 -3.71 -8.67
C ILE A 94 -16.53 -5.10 -8.41
N GLU A 95 -17.59 -5.16 -7.60
CA GLU A 95 -18.28 -6.38 -7.18
C GLU A 95 -19.08 -7.07 -8.28
N GLU A 96 -19.37 -6.41 -9.37
CA GLU A 96 -20.10 -7.01 -10.50
C GLU A 96 -19.47 -8.32 -10.97
N ASP A 97 -20.30 -9.30 -11.30
CA ASP A 97 -19.85 -10.64 -11.75
C ASP A 97 -18.93 -10.57 -12.98
N LYS A 98 -19.17 -9.59 -13.86
CA LYS A 98 -18.32 -9.30 -15.01
C LYS A 98 -16.84 -9.09 -14.64
N HIS A 99 -16.57 -8.60 -13.43
CA HIS A 99 -15.23 -8.29 -12.94
C HIS A 99 -14.59 -9.42 -12.11
N GLU A 100 -15.22 -10.61 -12.01
CA GLU A 100 -14.67 -11.72 -11.22
C GLU A 100 -13.23 -12.05 -11.62
N ALA A 101 -12.96 -12.18 -12.92
CA ALA A 101 -11.61 -12.46 -13.42
C ALA A 101 -10.61 -11.35 -13.07
N VAL A 102 -11.05 -10.08 -13.09
CA VAL A 102 -10.25 -8.93 -12.71
C VAL A 102 -9.96 -8.94 -11.21
N ARG A 103 -10.97 -9.22 -10.38
CA ARG A 103 -10.81 -9.31 -8.92
C ARG A 103 -9.75 -10.35 -8.52
N LEU A 104 -9.68 -11.46 -9.24
CA LEU A 104 -8.74 -12.55 -8.96
C LEU A 104 -7.36 -12.35 -9.59
N HIS A 105 -7.21 -11.34 -10.47
CA HIS A 105 -5.96 -11.12 -11.20
C HIS A 105 -4.86 -10.57 -10.29
N VAL A 106 -3.75 -11.30 -10.24
CA VAL A 106 -2.57 -10.93 -9.43
C VAL A 106 -1.61 -10.10 -10.27
N ILE A 107 -1.31 -8.89 -9.83
CA ILE A 107 -0.34 -8.00 -10.47
C ILE A 107 0.93 -7.98 -9.63
N PRO A 108 2.04 -8.57 -10.11
CA PRO A 108 3.26 -8.74 -9.31
C PRO A 108 3.86 -7.44 -8.77
N ILE A 109 3.77 -6.34 -9.51
CA ILE A 109 4.29 -5.03 -9.10
C ILE A 109 3.60 -4.49 -7.83
N PHE A 110 2.37 -4.92 -7.56
CA PHE A 110 1.65 -4.53 -6.35
C PHE A 110 1.90 -5.45 -5.15
N LEU A 111 2.83 -6.40 -5.26
CA LEU A 111 3.13 -7.36 -4.19
C LEU A 111 4.53 -7.15 -3.63
N CYS A 112 4.64 -7.18 -2.30
CA CYS A 112 5.93 -7.27 -1.63
C CYS A 112 6.28 -8.76 -1.41
N PRO A 113 7.43 -9.26 -1.91
CA PRO A 113 7.81 -10.66 -1.79
C PRO A 113 8.14 -11.10 -0.36
N SER A 114 8.24 -10.17 0.60
CA SER A 114 8.38 -10.48 2.03
C SER A 114 7.03 -10.70 2.72
N ASP A 115 5.92 -10.30 2.08
CA ASP A 115 4.58 -10.47 2.63
C ASP A 115 4.06 -11.90 2.41
N VAL A 116 3.74 -12.59 3.51
CA VAL A 116 3.32 -14.00 3.52
C VAL A 116 1.80 -14.21 3.48
N GLY A 117 1.02 -13.14 3.44
CA GLY A 117 -0.45 -13.24 3.37
C GLY A 117 -0.94 -13.92 2.11
N SER A 118 -2.08 -14.60 2.20
CA SER A 118 -2.71 -15.28 1.06
C SER A 118 -3.06 -14.29 -0.06
N ASN A 119 -3.01 -14.77 -1.30
CA ASN A 119 -3.39 -14.01 -2.48
C ASN A 119 -3.90 -14.95 -3.59
N PRO A 120 -5.17 -14.88 -4.04
CA PRO A 120 -6.22 -13.99 -3.51
C PRO A 120 -6.64 -14.33 -2.06
N PHE A 121 -7.29 -13.37 -1.39
CA PHE A 121 -7.87 -13.55 -0.06
C PHE A 121 -9.38 -13.29 -0.07
N MET A 122 -10.08 -13.72 0.98
CA MET A 122 -11.51 -13.45 1.14
C MET A 122 -11.71 -12.07 1.76
N ILE A 123 -12.45 -11.20 1.08
CA ILE A 123 -12.90 -9.92 1.64
C ILE A 123 -14.25 -10.13 2.35
N GLY A 124 -14.48 -9.47 3.46
CA GLY A 124 -15.68 -9.57 4.27
C GLY A 124 -16.42 -8.25 4.39
N GLU A 125 -17.73 -8.34 4.70
CA GLU A 125 -18.56 -7.17 5.00
C GLU A 125 -18.05 -6.38 6.20
N GLY A 126 -18.22 -5.06 6.15
CA GLY A 126 -18.08 -4.19 7.30
C GLY A 126 -19.23 -4.40 8.28
N SER A 127 -18.92 -4.79 9.51
CA SER A 127 -19.89 -4.67 10.61
C SER A 127 -19.97 -3.18 10.96
N GLY A 128 -20.95 -2.45 10.41
CA GLY A 128 -21.08 -0.99 10.53
C GLY A 128 -20.57 -0.42 11.86
N HIS A 129 -19.71 0.59 11.77
CA HIS A 129 -19.21 1.46 12.83
C HIS A 129 -18.83 0.76 14.14
N GLY A 130 -17.77 -0.02 14.12
CA GLY A 130 -17.22 -0.66 15.32
C GLY A 130 -15.71 -0.63 15.34
N HIS A 131 -15.17 0.36 16.02
CA HIS A 131 -13.76 0.39 16.39
C HIS A 131 -13.32 -0.95 16.99
N HIS A 132 -12.17 -1.49 16.53
CA HIS A 132 -11.38 -2.53 17.17
C HIS A 132 -11.80 -3.99 16.98
N LEU A 133 -11.44 -4.59 15.86
CA LEU A 133 -11.14 -6.02 15.88
C LEU A 133 -9.72 -6.26 15.39
N ARG A 134 -8.77 -6.22 16.35
CA ARG A 134 -7.42 -6.74 16.15
C ARG A 134 -7.50 -8.26 15.97
N SER A 135 -7.46 -8.73 14.75
CA SER A 135 -7.12 -10.11 14.48
C SER A 135 -6.12 -10.18 13.34
N PHE A 136 -4.87 -10.00 13.71
CA PHE A 136 -3.71 -9.94 12.82
C PHE A 136 -3.18 -11.31 12.36
N SER A 137 -3.86 -12.42 12.63
CA SER A 137 -3.19 -13.72 12.47
C SER A 137 -3.52 -14.52 11.22
N THR A 138 -4.56 -14.17 10.44
CA THR A 138 -4.99 -15.03 9.33
C THR A 138 -5.31 -14.34 8.01
N GLY A 139 -5.31 -12.99 7.95
CA GLY A 139 -5.71 -12.29 6.72
C GLY A 139 -7.17 -12.55 6.29
N ILE A 140 -8.00 -12.98 7.21
CA ILE A 140 -9.43 -13.22 7.01
C ILE A 140 -10.18 -12.09 7.69
N ASP A 141 -10.95 -11.32 6.92
CA ASP A 141 -11.93 -10.42 7.47
C ASP A 141 -12.97 -11.21 8.25
N HIS A 142 -13.28 -10.76 9.47
CA HIS A 142 -14.22 -11.45 10.37
C HIS A 142 -15.71 -11.17 10.06
N GLY A 143 -15.99 -10.41 8.99
CA GLY A 143 -17.37 -10.17 8.52
C GLY A 143 -17.95 -11.33 7.71
N THR A 144 -19.19 -11.19 7.26
CA THR A 144 -19.78 -12.09 6.27
C THR A 144 -18.91 -12.08 5.01
N PRO A 145 -18.48 -13.25 4.50
CA PRO A 145 -17.67 -13.30 3.30
C PRO A 145 -18.42 -12.74 2.09
N LEU A 146 -17.81 -11.78 1.39
CA LEU A 146 -18.31 -11.25 0.12
C LEU A 146 -17.80 -12.10 -1.04
N PHE A 147 -16.53 -11.94 -1.39
CA PHE A 147 -15.89 -12.67 -2.49
C PHE A 147 -14.37 -12.68 -2.32
N LYS A 148 -13.69 -13.46 -3.17
CA LYS A 148 -12.23 -13.47 -3.24
C LYS A 148 -11.71 -12.34 -4.12
N ILE A 149 -10.61 -11.71 -3.67
CA ILE A 149 -9.97 -10.60 -4.37
C ILE A 149 -8.45 -10.66 -4.23
N SER A 150 -7.72 -10.21 -5.23
CA SER A 150 -6.26 -10.15 -5.15
C SER A 150 -5.79 -8.94 -4.34
N LYS A 151 -4.71 -9.15 -3.60
CA LYS A 151 -4.16 -8.13 -2.70
C LYS A 151 -3.22 -7.14 -3.39
N SER A 152 -2.99 -6.03 -2.71
CA SER A 152 -1.84 -5.14 -2.87
C SER A 152 -1.03 -5.12 -1.57
N ASN A 153 0.24 -4.72 -1.64
CA ASN A 153 1.06 -4.36 -0.49
C ASN A 153 1.47 -2.88 -0.54
N TYR A 154 0.81 -2.12 -1.39
CA TYR A 154 1.06 -0.69 -1.55
C TYR A 154 -0.26 0.05 -1.50
N SER A 155 -0.29 1.14 -0.69
CA SER A 155 -1.44 1.99 -0.47
C SER A 155 -1.06 3.44 -0.75
N ALA A 156 -1.95 4.22 -1.36
CA ALA A 156 -1.68 5.65 -1.57
C ALA A 156 -1.84 6.42 -0.25
N VAL A 157 -1.14 7.55 -0.13
CA VAL A 157 -1.16 8.36 1.09
C VAL A 157 -2.34 9.32 1.07
N PHE A 158 -3.28 9.10 1.97
CA PHE A 158 -4.43 9.96 2.18
C PHE A 158 -4.02 11.28 2.87
N GLY A 159 -3.14 11.19 3.85
CA GLY A 159 -2.66 12.33 4.63
C GLY A 159 -2.66 12.03 6.12
N THR A 160 -2.97 13.07 6.91
CA THR A 160 -2.95 12.99 8.38
C THR A 160 -4.34 12.96 9.01
N GLN A 161 -5.38 13.08 8.20
CA GLN A 161 -6.77 13.11 8.65
C GLN A 161 -7.35 11.70 8.68
N GLU A 162 -8.33 11.47 9.58
CA GLU A 162 -9.09 10.21 9.60
C GLU A 162 -9.92 10.07 8.33
N ILE A 163 -9.80 8.92 7.65
CA ILE A 163 -10.50 8.64 6.39
C ILE A 163 -12.02 8.66 6.60
N GLU A 164 -12.50 8.14 7.72
CA GLU A 164 -13.93 8.06 8.05
C GLU A 164 -14.59 9.42 8.26
N ALA A 165 -13.81 10.47 8.62
CA ALA A 165 -14.36 11.81 8.86
C ALA A 165 -14.94 12.44 7.58
N ASP A 166 -14.21 12.43 6.49
CA ASP A 166 -14.67 12.72 5.11
C ASP A 166 -13.68 12.11 4.11
N PRO A 167 -13.99 10.96 3.51
CA PRO A 167 -13.09 10.26 2.60
C PRO A 167 -12.85 11.01 1.27
N TYR A 168 -13.56 12.13 1.04
CA TYR A 168 -13.43 12.97 -0.17
C TYR A 168 -12.65 14.26 0.07
N VAL A 169 -12.18 14.50 1.28
CA VAL A 169 -11.35 15.66 1.64
C VAL A 169 -10.11 15.20 2.39
N SER A 170 -8.94 15.67 1.95
CA SER A 170 -7.68 15.27 2.57
C SER A 170 -6.61 16.33 2.40
N ASP A 171 -5.69 16.39 3.37
CA ASP A 171 -4.46 17.17 3.31
C ASP A 171 -3.34 16.49 2.51
N GLY A 172 -3.47 15.19 2.22
CA GLY A 172 -2.55 14.43 1.36
C GLY A 172 -2.90 14.50 -0.13
N MET A 173 -2.28 13.62 -0.91
CA MET A 173 -2.40 13.67 -2.37
C MET A 173 -3.54 12.80 -2.94
N PHE A 174 -4.04 11.79 -2.19
CA PHE A 174 -4.98 10.80 -2.69
C PHE A 174 -6.22 10.69 -1.81
N HIS A 175 -7.37 11.07 -2.34
CA HIS A 175 -8.69 10.93 -1.71
C HIS A 175 -9.74 10.69 -2.78
N GLY A 176 -10.98 10.42 -2.39
CA GLY A 176 -12.10 10.23 -3.31
C GLY A 176 -12.31 11.41 -4.24
N ASN A 177 -12.41 11.15 -5.54
CA ASN A 177 -12.58 12.16 -6.60
C ASN A 177 -11.50 13.26 -6.63
N SER A 178 -10.31 13.02 -6.05
CA SER A 178 -9.21 13.99 -5.99
C SER A 178 -8.73 14.40 -7.39
N ARG A 179 -8.20 15.63 -7.50
CA ARG A 179 -7.64 16.20 -8.73
C ARG A 179 -6.37 16.98 -8.44
N VAL A 180 -5.52 16.42 -7.58
CA VAL A 180 -4.26 17.05 -7.14
C VAL A 180 -3.27 17.09 -8.31
N ARG A 181 -2.61 18.22 -8.47
CA ARG A 181 -1.54 18.45 -9.46
C ARG A 181 -0.23 18.67 -8.74
N PHE A 182 0.89 18.38 -9.35
CA PHE A 182 2.19 18.61 -8.74
C PHE A 182 2.42 20.07 -8.30
N ARG A 183 1.86 21.03 -9.01
CA ARG A 183 1.90 22.46 -8.61
C ARG A 183 1.11 22.79 -7.34
N ASP A 184 0.21 21.89 -6.91
CA ASP A 184 -0.60 22.06 -5.71
C ASP A 184 0.14 21.55 -4.46
N VAL A 185 1.36 20.98 -4.64
CA VAL A 185 2.22 20.42 -3.58
C VAL A 185 3.27 21.46 -3.19
N SER A 186 2.90 22.40 -2.30
CA SER A 186 3.77 23.51 -1.90
C SER A 186 4.91 23.09 -0.97
N ASP A 187 4.79 21.96 -0.26
CA ASP A 187 5.81 21.44 0.65
C ASP A 187 7.00 20.80 -0.10
N GLY A 188 6.84 20.67 -1.42
CA GLY A 188 7.84 20.13 -2.33
C GLY A 188 7.67 18.63 -2.57
N LEU A 189 7.74 18.26 -3.85
CA LEU A 189 7.52 16.88 -4.29
C LEU A 189 8.49 15.87 -3.66
N SER A 190 9.72 16.28 -3.36
CA SER A 190 10.71 15.41 -2.69
C SER A 190 10.45 15.24 -1.20
N ASN A 191 9.51 16.00 -0.63
CA ASN A 191 9.17 16.00 0.78
C ASN A 191 7.74 15.49 1.06
N THR A 192 7.01 15.07 0.03
CA THR A 192 5.63 14.62 0.19
C THR A 192 5.45 13.17 -0.25
N LEU A 193 4.88 12.35 0.61
CA LEU A 193 4.63 10.92 0.39
C LEU A 193 3.49 10.72 -0.61
N MET A 194 3.66 9.82 -1.58
CA MET A 194 2.59 9.42 -2.51
C MET A 194 2.02 8.04 -2.22
N VAL A 195 2.89 7.03 -2.10
CA VAL A 195 2.50 5.63 -1.92
C VAL A 195 3.45 4.99 -0.93
N GLY A 196 2.93 4.18 -0.02
CA GLY A 196 3.71 3.46 0.99
C GLY A 196 3.41 1.98 1.03
N GLU A 197 4.34 1.22 1.60
CA GLU A 197 4.13 -0.21 1.90
C GLU A 197 3.08 -0.39 2.99
N ARG A 198 2.18 -1.35 2.77
CA ARG A 198 1.28 -1.87 3.79
C ARG A 198 1.29 -3.40 3.76
N SER A 199 1.70 -3.99 4.85
CA SER A 199 1.72 -5.44 4.99
C SER A 199 0.35 -5.99 5.36
N THR A 200 0.09 -7.26 5.02
CA THR A 200 -1.13 -7.97 5.45
C THR A 200 -1.29 -8.08 6.96
N ARG A 201 -0.24 -7.76 7.76
CA ARG A 201 -0.37 -7.61 9.22
C ARG A 201 -1.26 -6.45 9.63
N MET A 202 -1.31 -5.39 8.83
CA MET A 202 -2.15 -4.21 9.09
C MET A 202 -3.58 -4.42 8.57
N GLY A 203 -3.76 -5.35 7.62
CA GLY A 203 -5.03 -5.67 6.99
C GLY A 203 -4.86 -5.94 5.49
N GLY A 204 -5.89 -6.42 4.84
CA GLY A 204 -5.87 -6.76 3.42
C GLY A 204 -6.07 -5.56 2.51
N THR A 205 -5.00 -4.94 2.02
CA THR A 205 -5.08 -3.94 0.94
C THR A 205 -5.34 -4.59 -0.41
N ILE A 206 -5.99 -3.87 -1.30
CA ILE A 206 -6.32 -4.30 -2.66
C ILE A 206 -5.87 -3.24 -3.67
N TRP A 207 -5.70 -3.65 -4.93
CA TRP A 207 -5.32 -2.71 -5.99
C TRP A 207 -6.52 -2.20 -6.81
N HIS A 208 -7.70 -2.76 -6.63
CA HIS A 208 -8.88 -2.45 -7.47
C HIS A 208 -9.49 -1.09 -7.15
N GLY A 209 -9.86 -0.87 -5.90
CA GLY A 209 -10.52 0.35 -5.46
C GLY A 209 -11.38 0.14 -4.22
N VAL A 210 -12.33 1.03 -4.00
CA VAL A 210 -13.29 0.97 -2.88
C VAL A 210 -14.41 0.00 -3.22
N ILE A 211 -14.78 -0.83 -2.26
CA ILE A 211 -15.92 -1.73 -2.27
C ILE A 211 -16.76 -1.35 -1.06
N PRO A 212 -17.88 -0.63 -1.25
CA PRO A 212 -18.61 0.01 -0.15
C PRO A 212 -19.08 -0.92 0.96
N GLU A 213 -19.44 -2.17 0.61
CA GLU A 213 -19.87 -3.16 1.59
C GLU A 213 -18.73 -3.78 2.38
N ALA A 214 -17.48 -3.63 1.93
CA ALA A 214 -16.32 -4.21 2.60
C ALA A 214 -15.98 -3.47 3.89
N ALA A 215 -15.48 -4.23 4.88
CA ALA A 215 -14.87 -3.63 6.06
C ALA A 215 -13.67 -2.75 5.65
N GLU A 216 -13.57 -1.55 6.24
CA GLU A 216 -12.48 -0.59 5.97
C GLU A 216 -12.34 -0.25 4.48
N ALA A 217 -13.46 -0.01 3.80
CA ALA A 217 -13.55 0.05 2.34
C ALA A 217 -12.52 0.98 1.70
N GLU A 218 -12.44 2.24 2.12
CA GLU A 218 -11.50 3.23 1.61
C GLU A 218 -10.07 2.97 2.07
N ALA A 219 -9.92 2.54 3.33
CA ALA A 219 -8.62 2.25 3.91
C ALA A 219 -7.91 1.06 3.23
N ARG A 220 -8.61 0.26 2.41
CA ARG A 220 -7.98 -0.81 1.61
C ARG A 220 -7.12 -0.30 0.47
N ILE A 221 -7.26 0.96 0.07
CA ILE A 221 -6.53 1.53 -1.07
C ILE A 221 -5.75 2.79 -0.75
N VAL A 222 -6.14 3.49 0.31
CA VAL A 222 -5.42 4.64 0.83
C VAL A 222 -5.05 4.42 2.29
N GLY A 223 -4.13 5.21 2.84
CA GLY A 223 -3.71 5.12 4.22
C GLY A 223 -3.32 6.45 4.81
N THR A 224 -3.33 6.50 6.14
CA THR A 224 -2.97 7.67 6.94
C THR A 224 -1.58 7.52 7.56
N THR A 225 -1.03 8.64 8.00
CA THR A 225 0.24 8.68 8.74
C THR A 225 0.01 8.99 10.21
N ASP A 226 -0.99 8.37 10.80
CA ASP A 226 -1.32 8.59 12.20
C ASP A 226 -0.25 8.03 13.14
N HIS A 227 0.26 6.84 12.84
CA HIS A 227 1.37 6.23 13.58
C HIS A 227 2.57 5.94 12.67
N PRO A 228 3.81 6.01 13.20
CA PRO A 228 5.00 5.56 12.49
C PRO A 228 4.87 4.14 11.92
N PRO A 229 5.62 3.78 10.87
CA PRO A 229 5.53 2.45 10.27
C PRO A 229 5.71 1.33 11.29
N ASN A 230 4.89 0.27 11.19
CA ASN A 230 4.92 -0.90 12.08
C ASN A 230 4.65 -0.59 13.57
N HIS A 231 4.03 0.53 13.89
CA HIS A 231 3.75 0.89 15.28
C HIS A 231 2.84 -0.15 15.96
N PRO A 232 3.13 -0.56 17.23
CA PRO A 232 2.33 -1.59 17.92
C PRO A 232 0.86 -1.22 18.16
N ALA A 233 0.55 0.08 18.23
CA ALA A 233 -0.81 0.60 18.33
C ALA A 233 -1.40 0.99 16.97
N GLY A 234 -0.72 0.67 15.86
CA GLY A 234 -1.16 1.04 14.52
C GLY A 234 -2.52 0.44 14.16
N HIS A 235 -3.26 1.17 13.34
CA HIS A 235 -4.60 0.83 12.86
C HIS A 235 -4.56 0.20 11.47
N PHE A 236 -5.74 -0.13 10.93
CA PHE A 236 -5.86 -0.73 9.59
C PHE A 236 -5.29 0.19 8.49
N GLU A 237 -5.53 1.49 8.60
CA GLU A 237 -5.11 2.50 7.63
C GLU A 237 -3.63 2.91 7.71
N ASP A 238 -2.90 2.52 8.78
CA ASP A 238 -1.48 2.85 8.92
C ASP A 238 -0.59 2.08 7.96
N PHE A 239 0.62 2.59 7.74
CA PHE A 239 1.63 1.95 6.90
C PHE A 239 2.53 1.02 7.71
N GLY A 240 3.03 -0.02 7.03
CA GLY A 240 3.94 -0.97 7.64
C GLY A 240 4.38 -2.04 6.66
N SER A 241 5.45 -2.75 7.01
CA SER A 241 5.99 -3.82 6.17
C SER A 241 6.48 -5.01 6.98
N TYR A 242 6.80 -6.10 6.31
CA TYR A 242 7.54 -7.22 6.90
C TYR A 242 9.04 -6.93 7.04
N HIS A 243 9.52 -5.81 6.51
CA HIS A 243 10.90 -5.38 6.66
C HIS A 243 11.15 -4.84 8.08
N VAL A 244 12.20 -5.34 8.74
CA VAL A 244 12.45 -5.06 10.17
C VAL A 244 12.70 -3.58 10.46
N ILE A 245 13.27 -2.84 9.50
CA ILE A 245 13.75 -1.47 9.73
C ILE A 245 12.69 -0.39 9.52
N GLY A 246 11.58 -0.67 8.83
CA GLY A 246 10.54 0.31 8.50
C GLY A 246 9.77 -0.05 7.25
N ALA A 247 9.07 0.92 6.67
CA ALA A 247 8.36 0.77 5.41
C ALA A 247 8.95 1.67 4.31
N HIS A 248 8.89 1.21 3.07
CA HIS A 248 9.31 2.01 1.92
C HIS A 248 8.15 2.87 1.42
N PHE A 249 8.52 4.06 0.95
CA PHE A 249 7.58 5.02 0.37
C PHE A 249 8.11 5.57 -0.96
N VAL A 250 7.19 5.94 -1.83
CA VAL A 250 7.43 6.78 -3.00
C VAL A 250 7.08 8.23 -2.64
N MET A 251 7.99 9.13 -2.97
CA MET A 251 7.82 10.57 -2.83
C MET A 251 7.16 11.19 -4.07
N GLY A 252 6.66 12.41 -3.95
CA GLY A 252 6.06 13.15 -5.06
C GLY A 252 6.95 13.32 -6.29
N ASP A 253 8.26 13.34 -6.12
CA ASP A 253 9.24 13.40 -7.21
C ASP A 253 9.58 12.02 -7.84
N GLY A 254 8.93 10.94 -7.36
CA GLY A 254 9.19 9.57 -7.81
C GLY A 254 10.38 8.89 -7.14
N SER A 255 11.12 9.57 -6.28
CA SER A 255 12.17 8.94 -5.48
C SER A 255 11.57 7.99 -4.43
N THR A 256 12.37 7.01 -3.99
CA THR A 256 11.94 6.07 -2.94
C THR A 256 12.77 6.27 -1.69
N ARG A 257 12.10 6.29 -0.54
CA ARG A 257 12.73 6.36 0.77
C ARG A 257 12.23 5.24 1.67
N ILE A 258 13.07 4.84 2.62
CA ILE A 258 12.63 4.03 3.75
C ILE A 258 12.39 4.97 4.93
N LEU A 259 11.22 4.83 5.55
CA LEU A 259 10.94 5.49 6.82
C LEU A 259 11.07 4.46 7.93
N ASN A 260 11.90 4.79 8.92
CA ASN A 260 12.20 3.94 10.04
C ASN A 260 10.99 3.80 10.97
N ASN A 261 10.87 2.67 11.68
CA ASN A 261 9.83 2.46 12.69
C ASN A 261 9.84 3.50 13.82
N ASN A 262 10.97 4.17 14.03
CA ASN A 262 11.16 5.19 15.08
C ASN A 262 11.21 6.61 14.49
N VAL A 263 10.73 6.83 13.27
CA VAL A 263 10.63 8.17 12.72
C VAL A 263 9.82 9.06 13.66
N ASP A 264 10.26 10.30 13.85
CA ASP A 264 9.50 11.27 14.65
C ASP A 264 8.10 11.45 14.06
N GLU A 265 7.07 11.29 14.88
CA GLU A 265 5.67 11.32 14.46
C GLU A 265 5.30 12.65 13.79
N SER A 266 5.79 13.79 14.32
CA SER A 266 5.52 15.09 13.72
C SER A 266 6.14 15.22 12.33
N THR A 267 7.35 14.70 12.15
CA THR A 267 8.03 14.63 10.85
C THR A 267 7.30 13.69 9.89
N TYR A 268 6.86 12.53 10.37
CA TYR A 268 6.14 11.56 9.55
C TYR A 268 4.81 12.13 9.04
N ARG A 269 4.06 12.81 9.91
CA ARG A 269 2.82 13.49 9.56
C ARG A 269 3.08 14.65 8.58
N ALA A 270 4.12 15.45 8.80
CA ALA A 270 4.50 16.55 7.90
C ALA A 270 4.85 16.05 6.48
N LEU A 271 5.45 14.86 6.35
CA LEU A 271 5.72 14.25 5.04
C LEU A 271 4.45 13.79 4.30
N ALA A 272 3.31 13.66 4.95
CA ALA A 272 2.07 13.21 4.32
C ALA A 272 1.22 14.35 3.77
N THR A 273 1.45 15.59 4.21
CA THR A 273 0.71 16.77 3.75
C THR A 273 1.28 17.33 2.44
N LYS A 274 0.40 17.81 1.57
CA LYS A 274 0.81 18.44 0.30
C LYS A 274 1.07 19.96 0.41
N ALA A 275 0.56 20.59 1.48
CA ALA A 275 0.59 22.04 1.67
C ALA A 275 0.43 22.44 3.15
N GLY A 276 1.01 21.67 4.06
CA GLY A 276 0.96 21.91 5.50
C GLY A 276 1.96 22.96 5.97
N ALA A 277 3.05 23.14 5.21
CA ALA A 277 4.16 24.05 5.53
C ALA A 277 4.81 23.78 6.90
N GLU A 278 4.71 22.53 7.41
CA GLU A 278 5.36 22.12 8.64
C GLU A 278 6.87 21.94 8.46
N PRO A 279 7.67 22.27 9.48
CA PRO A 279 9.11 22.04 9.39
C PRO A 279 9.43 20.53 9.41
N ILE A 280 10.02 20.03 8.34
CA ILE A 280 10.55 18.66 8.29
C ILE A 280 11.90 18.64 8.98
N ARG A 281 12.03 17.88 10.06
CA ARG A 281 13.32 17.60 10.68
C ARG A 281 14.02 16.51 9.87
N GLU A 282 15.36 16.67 9.65
CA GLU A 282 16.15 15.62 8.98
C GLU A 282 15.93 14.27 9.71
N THR A 283 15.47 13.29 8.96
CA THR A 283 15.37 11.91 9.43
C THR A 283 16.70 11.24 9.13
N ASP A 284 17.52 11.04 10.15
CA ASP A 284 18.75 10.23 10.07
C ASP A 284 18.47 8.75 9.71
#